data_dcb975ddf8867f269aa8775592201bd5
#
_entry.id   dcb975ddf8867f269aa8775592201bd5
#
_cell.length_a   1.000
_cell.length_b   1.000
_cell.length_c   1.000
_cell.angle_alpha   90.00
_cell.angle_beta   90.00
_cell.angle_gamma   90.00
#
_symmetry.space_group_name_H-M   'P 1'
#
loop_
_entity.id
_entity.type
_entity.pdbx_description
1 polymer ?
#
loop_
_entity_poly.entity_id
_entity_poly.type
_entity_poly.pdbx_seq_one_letter_code
_entity_poly.pdbx_strand_id
1 'polypeptide(L)'
;AALAYSGICVVSGAAMGIDSCAHNGALDSGGVTAAVLGCGFGYKYLMENEYLRDCVAQSGALITEFPPGFPSSARTFPIRNRIISGLCDATIVIEAGVKSGSLITANCAIEQGRDVFAPPGDVFNSSYAGANRLIRDGARPLLSIYDLITEYSVRYPDKITPEDMAKALEYLSGKRELTQEQAKEEPKTVERPHESVKKLEPEPKPEEFRVKKLVSIPVGLSEKAKKIYESMGEEPLFADEIAAKTGFAPWEVVSSMTELELEDLVCLCAGKRYKKI
;
A
#
# COMPACT_ATOMS: atom_id res chain seq x y z
N ALA A 1 -0.18 -14.67 -11.81
CA ALA A 1 -0.07 -15.82 -12.72
C ALA A 1 -1.44 -16.32 -13.19
N ALA A 2 -2.32 -16.86 -12.31
CA ALA A 2 -3.59 -17.49 -12.74
C ALA A 2 -4.45 -16.57 -13.62
N LEU A 3 -4.56 -15.28 -13.29
CA LEU A 3 -5.27 -14.28 -14.12
C LEU A 3 -4.63 -14.16 -15.51
N ALA A 4 -3.31 -14.12 -15.56
CA ALA A 4 -2.57 -13.99 -16.81
C ALA A 4 -2.71 -15.24 -17.70
N TYR A 5 -2.72 -16.44 -17.11
CA TYR A 5 -3.04 -17.69 -17.84
C TYR A 5 -4.44 -17.69 -18.43
N SER A 6 -5.38 -16.95 -17.82
CA SER A 6 -6.74 -16.78 -18.35
C SER A 6 -6.86 -15.66 -19.38
N GLY A 7 -5.75 -15.08 -19.86
CA GLY A 7 -5.77 -13.96 -20.80
C GLY A 7 -6.14 -12.61 -20.18
N ILE A 8 -6.24 -12.53 -18.86
CA ILE A 8 -6.58 -11.28 -18.14
C ILE A 8 -5.32 -10.45 -17.96
N CYS A 9 -5.34 -9.20 -18.41
CA CYS A 9 -4.26 -8.24 -18.21
C CYS A 9 -4.18 -7.82 -16.74
N VAL A 10 -2.97 -7.84 -16.17
CA VAL A 10 -2.71 -7.38 -14.81
C VAL A 10 -2.19 -5.96 -14.85
N VAL A 11 -2.87 -5.03 -14.18
CA VAL A 11 -2.47 -3.62 -14.09
C VAL A 11 -2.08 -3.29 -12.66
N SER A 12 -0.91 -2.69 -12.45
CA SER A 12 -0.47 -2.22 -11.14
C SER A 12 0.45 -0.99 -11.24
N GLY A 13 1.10 -0.61 -10.15
CA GLY A 13 1.86 0.64 -10.06
C GLY A 13 3.38 0.49 -10.12
N ALA A 14 3.91 -0.69 -10.35
CA ALA A 14 5.34 -1.01 -10.32
C ALA A 14 6.06 -0.57 -9.04
N ALA A 15 5.36 -0.49 -7.90
CA ALA A 15 5.93 -0.26 -6.59
C ALA A 15 6.59 -1.53 -6.03
N MET A 16 7.33 -1.40 -4.93
CA MET A 16 7.84 -2.56 -4.18
C MET A 16 6.68 -3.36 -3.57
N GLY A 17 6.90 -4.65 -3.36
CA GLY A 17 5.93 -5.53 -2.70
C GLY A 17 4.92 -6.13 -3.66
N ILE A 18 3.62 -5.98 -3.37
CA ILE A 18 2.55 -6.68 -4.10
C ILE A 18 2.47 -6.28 -5.59
N ASP A 19 2.78 -5.03 -5.93
CA ASP A 19 2.84 -4.58 -7.32
C ASP A 19 3.87 -5.37 -8.11
N SER A 20 5.09 -5.50 -7.56
CA SER A 20 6.17 -6.30 -8.17
C SER A 20 5.76 -7.76 -8.30
N CYS A 21 5.14 -8.35 -7.27
CA CYS A 21 4.64 -9.72 -7.32
C CYS A 21 3.55 -9.91 -8.38
N ALA A 22 2.66 -8.94 -8.54
CA ALA A 22 1.59 -8.96 -9.53
C ALA A 22 2.15 -8.93 -10.96
N HIS A 23 3.10 -8.03 -11.24
CA HIS A 23 3.76 -7.94 -12.54
C HIS A 23 4.58 -9.19 -12.84
N ASN A 24 5.43 -9.65 -11.91
CA ASN A 24 6.22 -10.86 -12.08
C ASN A 24 5.34 -12.08 -12.34
N GLY A 25 4.26 -12.24 -11.56
CA GLY A 25 3.33 -13.35 -11.78
C GLY A 25 2.66 -13.35 -13.16
N ALA A 26 2.43 -12.17 -13.74
CA ALA A 26 1.92 -12.06 -15.11
C ALA A 26 3.01 -12.35 -16.14
N LEU A 27 4.22 -11.83 -15.96
CA LEU A 27 5.37 -12.05 -16.84
C LEU A 27 5.79 -13.52 -16.88
N ASP A 28 5.90 -14.17 -15.71
CA ASP A 28 6.27 -15.60 -15.58
C ASP A 28 5.26 -16.52 -16.27
N SER A 29 4.04 -16.05 -16.43
CA SER A 29 2.96 -16.79 -17.14
C SER A 29 2.90 -16.48 -18.63
N GLY A 30 3.81 -15.66 -19.16
CA GLY A 30 3.77 -15.16 -20.53
C GLY A 30 2.57 -14.27 -20.85
N GLY A 31 1.92 -13.72 -19.82
CA GLY A 31 0.75 -12.87 -19.95
C GLY A 31 1.08 -11.38 -20.10
N VAL A 32 0.04 -10.60 -20.33
CA VAL A 32 0.15 -9.15 -20.51
C VAL A 32 0.02 -8.44 -19.17
N THR A 33 0.89 -7.44 -18.94
CA THR A 33 0.80 -6.59 -17.76
C THR A 33 1.09 -5.13 -18.11
N ALA A 34 0.42 -4.20 -17.43
CA ALA A 34 0.63 -2.77 -17.61
C ALA A 34 0.96 -2.08 -16.28
N ALA A 35 1.99 -1.27 -16.28
CA ALA A 35 2.36 -0.49 -15.10
C ALA A 35 2.02 0.98 -15.30
N VAL A 36 1.25 1.53 -14.37
CA VAL A 36 0.98 2.97 -14.32
C VAL A 36 1.96 3.61 -13.35
N LEU A 37 2.67 4.64 -13.77
CA LEU A 37 3.73 5.26 -12.98
C LEU A 37 3.24 6.55 -12.30
N GLY A 38 3.69 6.77 -11.06
CA GLY A 38 3.46 8.01 -10.32
C GLY A 38 4.53 9.09 -10.57
N CYS A 39 5.26 8.98 -11.68
CA CYS A 39 6.31 9.91 -12.12
C CYS A 39 6.39 9.91 -13.64
N GLY A 40 7.08 10.89 -14.21
CA GLY A 40 7.36 10.93 -15.64
C GLY A 40 8.39 9.91 -16.08
N PHE A 41 8.38 9.55 -17.37
CA PHE A 41 9.42 8.70 -17.95
C PHE A 41 10.81 9.33 -17.78
N GLY A 42 11.82 8.49 -17.56
CA GLY A 42 13.20 8.93 -17.33
C GLY A 42 13.48 9.44 -15.93
N TYR A 43 12.48 9.57 -15.05
CA TYR A 43 12.72 9.88 -13.65
C TYR A 43 13.21 8.63 -12.90
N LYS A 44 14.35 8.77 -12.21
CA LYS A 44 14.96 7.68 -11.44
C LYS A 44 14.19 7.45 -10.13
N TYR A 45 13.19 6.60 -10.17
CA TYR A 45 12.39 6.19 -9.03
C TYR A 45 12.40 4.67 -8.89
N LEU A 46 12.62 4.16 -7.68
CA LEU A 46 12.72 2.72 -7.40
C LEU A 46 13.63 2.01 -8.40
N MET A 47 14.93 2.31 -8.33
CA MET A 47 15.95 1.73 -9.23
C MET A 47 15.95 0.20 -9.17
N GLU A 48 15.61 -0.38 -8.00
CA GLU A 48 15.49 -1.82 -7.80
C GLU A 48 14.44 -2.46 -8.72
N ASN A 49 13.42 -1.70 -9.12
CA ASN A 49 12.35 -2.14 -10.02
C ASN A 49 12.57 -1.69 -11.48
N GLU A 50 13.75 -1.18 -11.84
CA GLU A 50 14.03 -0.74 -13.21
C GLU A 50 13.92 -1.91 -14.20
N TYR A 51 14.59 -3.02 -13.89
CA TYR A 51 14.49 -4.24 -14.70
C TYR A 51 13.06 -4.75 -14.86
N LEU A 52 12.27 -4.72 -13.78
CA LEU A 52 10.86 -5.10 -13.84
C LEU A 52 10.07 -4.19 -14.79
N ARG A 53 10.29 -2.88 -14.76
CA ARG A 53 9.63 -1.95 -15.67
C ARG A 53 10.00 -2.21 -17.13
N ASP A 54 11.27 -2.54 -17.41
CA ASP A 54 11.69 -2.90 -18.75
C ASP A 54 11.03 -4.17 -19.26
N CYS A 55 10.88 -5.20 -18.41
CA CYS A 55 10.13 -6.42 -18.72
C CYS A 55 8.64 -6.12 -18.98
N VAL A 56 8.03 -5.27 -18.15
CA VAL A 56 6.64 -4.84 -18.34
C VAL A 56 6.47 -4.07 -19.65
N ALA A 57 7.42 -3.21 -20.00
CA ALA A 57 7.38 -2.46 -21.27
C ALA A 57 7.44 -3.37 -22.50
N GLN A 58 8.13 -4.51 -22.40
CA GLN A 58 8.24 -5.49 -23.48
C GLN A 58 7.00 -6.39 -23.62
N SER A 59 6.35 -6.72 -22.51
CA SER A 59 5.20 -7.64 -22.46
C SER A 59 3.84 -6.94 -22.47
N GLY A 60 3.83 -5.63 -22.34
CA GLY A 60 2.61 -4.84 -22.24
C GLY A 60 2.88 -3.35 -22.35
N ALA A 61 2.67 -2.56 -21.28
CA ALA A 61 2.84 -1.12 -21.36
C ALA A 61 3.30 -0.48 -20.05
N LEU A 62 4.13 0.57 -20.18
CA LEU A 62 4.30 1.57 -19.14
C LEU A 62 3.44 2.80 -19.48
N ILE A 63 2.67 3.27 -18.51
CA ILE A 63 1.71 4.36 -18.67
C ILE A 63 2.01 5.43 -17.63
N THR A 64 2.03 6.68 -18.03
CA THR A 64 2.08 7.81 -17.10
C THR A 64 1.33 9.02 -17.66
N GLU A 65 0.74 9.79 -16.76
CA GLU A 65 0.09 11.07 -17.03
C GLU A 65 1.06 12.25 -16.86
N PHE A 66 2.23 11.99 -16.26
CA PHE A 66 3.21 13.02 -15.92
C PHE A 66 4.20 13.27 -17.07
N PRO A 67 4.64 14.52 -17.29
CA PRO A 67 5.64 14.84 -18.31
C PRO A 67 6.96 14.08 -18.07
N PRO A 68 7.77 13.85 -19.13
CA PRO A 68 9.10 13.26 -18.97
C PRO A 68 9.95 13.97 -17.91
N GLY A 69 10.63 13.19 -17.07
CA GLY A 69 11.46 13.70 -15.97
C GLY A 69 10.69 14.23 -14.75
N PHE A 70 9.36 14.22 -14.77
CA PHE A 70 8.56 14.70 -13.62
C PHE A 70 8.78 13.83 -12.39
N PRO A 71 9.10 14.42 -11.20
CA PRO A 71 9.45 13.65 -10.01
C PRO A 71 8.23 12.95 -9.37
N SER A 72 8.49 11.80 -8.74
CA SER A 72 7.50 11.15 -7.87
C SER A 72 7.37 11.90 -6.53
N SER A 73 6.19 11.87 -5.96
CA SER A 73 5.91 12.43 -4.64
C SER A 73 4.75 11.71 -3.98
N ALA A 74 4.57 11.92 -2.67
CA ALA A 74 3.40 11.40 -1.96
C ALA A 74 2.06 11.84 -2.58
N ARG A 75 2.03 12.96 -3.30
CA ARG A 75 0.84 13.49 -3.98
C ARG A 75 0.58 12.82 -5.34
N THR A 76 1.62 12.42 -6.05
CA THR A 76 1.47 11.84 -7.40
C THR A 76 0.93 10.41 -7.39
N PHE A 77 1.18 9.64 -6.33
CA PHE A 77 0.67 8.27 -6.21
C PHE A 77 -0.85 8.17 -6.09
N PRO A 78 -1.53 8.96 -5.21
CA PRO A 78 -2.99 8.99 -5.19
C PRO A 78 -3.61 9.43 -6.53
N ILE A 79 -3.03 10.43 -7.21
CA ILE A 79 -3.49 10.90 -8.51
C ILE A 79 -3.40 9.77 -9.54
N ARG A 80 -2.28 9.04 -9.59
CA ARG A 80 -2.04 7.91 -10.47
C ARG A 80 -3.01 6.76 -10.22
N ASN A 81 -3.35 6.47 -8.96
CA ASN A 81 -4.16 5.29 -8.59
C ASN A 81 -5.53 5.26 -9.27
N ARG A 82 -6.14 6.42 -9.57
CA ARG A 82 -7.38 6.50 -10.35
C ARG A 82 -7.25 5.93 -11.77
N ILE A 83 -6.05 5.98 -12.34
CA ILE A 83 -5.78 5.44 -13.68
C ILE A 83 -5.66 3.91 -13.59
N ILE A 84 -5.01 3.38 -12.53
CA ILE A 84 -4.95 1.93 -12.31
C ILE A 84 -6.36 1.35 -12.24
N SER A 85 -7.21 1.86 -11.35
CA SER A 85 -8.59 1.38 -11.21
C SER A 85 -9.43 1.63 -12.45
N GLY A 86 -9.25 2.78 -13.13
CA GLY A 86 -9.99 3.14 -14.33
C GLY A 86 -9.73 2.23 -15.55
N LEU A 87 -8.51 1.69 -15.66
CA LEU A 87 -8.12 0.76 -16.72
C LEU A 87 -8.62 -0.68 -16.48
N CYS A 88 -9.11 -0.97 -15.27
CA CYS A 88 -9.49 -2.32 -14.87
C CYS A 88 -11.01 -2.45 -14.72
N ASP A 89 -11.53 -3.65 -14.95
CA ASP A 89 -12.90 -4.02 -14.61
C ASP A 89 -13.02 -4.35 -13.11
N ALA A 90 -11.94 -4.87 -12.51
CA ALA A 90 -11.86 -5.20 -11.10
C ALA A 90 -10.57 -4.69 -10.46
N THR A 91 -10.67 -4.27 -9.21
CA THR A 91 -9.53 -3.95 -8.34
C THR A 91 -9.47 -4.95 -7.19
N ILE A 92 -8.31 -5.62 -7.03
CA ILE A 92 -8.07 -6.58 -5.96
C ILE A 92 -7.14 -5.95 -4.92
N VAL A 93 -7.62 -5.78 -3.69
CA VAL A 93 -6.82 -5.28 -2.57
C VAL A 93 -6.37 -6.47 -1.73
N ILE A 94 -5.13 -6.92 -1.93
CA ILE A 94 -4.61 -8.14 -1.29
C ILE A 94 -4.42 -7.97 0.20
N GLU A 95 -3.85 -6.85 0.61
CA GLU A 95 -3.59 -6.51 2.01
C GLU A 95 -3.66 -4.99 2.17
N ALA A 96 -4.36 -4.55 3.20
CA ALA A 96 -4.46 -3.14 3.54
C ALA A 96 -4.71 -2.95 5.04
N GLY A 97 -3.84 -2.21 5.70
CA GLY A 97 -4.15 -1.62 6.99
C GLY A 97 -5.10 -0.43 6.85
N VAL A 98 -5.61 0.09 7.96
CA VAL A 98 -6.64 1.15 7.97
C VAL A 98 -6.23 2.44 7.25
N LYS A 99 -4.91 2.75 7.20
CA LYS A 99 -4.35 3.94 6.55
C LYS A 99 -3.57 3.60 5.27
N SER A 100 -3.78 2.43 4.68
CA SER A 100 -3.05 2.00 3.49
C SER A 100 -3.42 2.81 2.26
N GLY A 101 -2.40 3.18 1.45
CA GLY A 101 -2.59 3.84 0.16
C GLY A 101 -3.40 3.01 -0.86
N SER A 102 -3.44 1.69 -0.73
CA SER A 102 -4.26 0.80 -1.57
C SER A 102 -5.77 1.03 -1.39
N LEU A 103 -6.20 1.53 -0.22
CA LEU A 103 -7.60 1.93 0.01
C LEU A 103 -8.02 3.13 -0.86
N ILE A 104 -7.07 3.99 -1.23
CA ILE A 104 -7.33 5.10 -2.16
C ILE A 104 -7.68 4.54 -3.53
N THR A 105 -6.94 3.52 -3.99
CA THR A 105 -7.24 2.85 -5.26
C THR A 105 -8.61 2.16 -5.23
N ALA A 106 -8.94 1.49 -4.11
CA ALA A 106 -10.24 0.87 -3.93
C ALA A 106 -11.39 1.91 -3.98
N ASN A 107 -11.23 3.05 -3.33
CA ASN A 107 -12.22 4.13 -3.37
C ASN A 107 -12.38 4.69 -4.78
N CYS A 108 -11.28 4.92 -5.52
CA CYS A 108 -11.35 5.31 -6.92
C CYS A 108 -12.10 4.28 -7.77
N ALA A 109 -11.87 2.98 -7.55
CA ALA A 109 -12.58 1.90 -8.24
C ALA A 109 -14.10 1.96 -7.98
N ILE A 110 -14.50 2.13 -6.72
CA ILE A 110 -15.92 2.27 -6.33
C ILE A 110 -16.55 3.48 -7.00
N GLU A 111 -15.90 4.66 -6.95
CA GLU A 111 -16.39 5.88 -7.60
C GLU A 111 -16.52 5.74 -9.12
N GLN A 112 -15.69 4.89 -9.73
CA GLN A 112 -15.69 4.58 -11.16
C GLN A 112 -16.67 3.46 -11.54
N GLY A 113 -17.41 2.90 -10.58
CA GLY A 113 -18.32 1.78 -10.80
C GLY A 113 -17.62 0.47 -11.14
N ARG A 114 -16.38 0.28 -10.68
CA ARG A 114 -15.59 -0.93 -10.89
C ARG A 114 -15.77 -1.89 -9.72
N ASP A 115 -15.66 -3.19 -10.00
CA ASP A 115 -15.72 -4.20 -8.96
C ASP A 115 -14.50 -4.10 -8.02
N VAL A 116 -14.72 -4.26 -6.72
CA VAL A 116 -13.65 -4.31 -5.71
C VAL A 116 -13.69 -5.63 -4.99
N PHE A 117 -12.55 -6.29 -4.94
CA PHE A 117 -12.35 -7.57 -4.25
C PHE A 117 -11.26 -7.45 -3.19
N ALA A 118 -11.42 -8.19 -2.10
CA ALA A 118 -10.37 -8.34 -1.11
C ALA A 118 -10.41 -9.77 -0.53
N PRO A 119 -9.26 -10.45 -0.37
CA PRO A 119 -9.22 -11.67 0.40
C PRO A 119 -9.49 -11.35 1.86
N PRO A 120 -10.34 -12.14 2.56
CA PRO A 120 -10.53 -11.99 3.99
C PRO A 120 -9.22 -12.37 4.71
N GLY A 121 -8.83 -11.54 5.65
CA GLY A 121 -7.61 -11.75 6.43
C GLY A 121 -7.89 -11.93 7.93
N ASP A 122 -6.85 -12.27 8.67
CA ASP A 122 -6.92 -12.43 10.11
C ASP A 122 -7.39 -11.13 10.78
N VAL A 123 -8.46 -11.22 11.56
CA VAL A 123 -9.07 -10.09 12.28
C VAL A 123 -8.17 -9.52 13.38
N PHE A 124 -7.21 -10.30 13.88
CA PHE A 124 -6.25 -9.88 14.88
C PHE A 124 -4.98 -9.24 14.26
N ASN A 125 -4.80 -9.36 12.94
CA ASN A 125 -3.69 -8.75 12.23
C ASN A 125 -4.12 -7.40 11.66
N SER A 126 -3.53 -6.30 12.17
CA SER A 126 -3.83 -4.94 11.75
C SER A 126 -3.56 -4.66 10.26
N SER A 127 -2.68 -5.44 9.61
CA SER A 127 -2.41 -5.35 8.17
C SER A 127 -3.63 -5.67 7.31
N TYR A 128 -4.58 -6.46 7.81
CA TYR A 128 -5.81 -6.81 7.08
C TYR A 128 -7.03 -5.97 7.49
N ALA A 129 -6.89 -5.11 8.49
CA ALA A 129 -8.03 -4.34 9.03
C ALA A 129 -8.74 -3.48 7.97
N GLY A 130 -7.98 -2.90 7.03
CA GLY A 130 -8.54 -2.12 5.92
C GLY A 130 -9.20 -3.01 4.85
N ALA A 131 -8.59 -4.14 4.49
CA ALA A 131 -9.17 -5.10 3.55
C ALA A 131 -10.47 -5.70 4.10
N ASN A 132 -10.48 -6.13 5.37
CA ASN A 132 -11.69 -6.62 6.04
C ASN A 132 -12.77 -5.53 6.14
N ARG A 133 -12.37 -4.26 6.34
CA ARG A 133 -13.30 -3.13 6.32
C ARG A 133 -13.92 -2.95 4.92
N LEU A 134 -13.14 -3.04 3.85
CA LEU A 134 -13.68 -2.98 2.48
C LEU A 134 -14.74 -4.06 2.26
N ILE A 135 -14.50 -5.30 2.71
CA ILE A 135 -15.48 -6.40 2.60
C ILE A 135 -16.76 -6.04 3.37
N ARG A 136 -16.63 -5.57 4.61
CA ARG A 136 -17.79 -5.13 5.41
C ARG A 136 -18.57 -4.00 4.74
N ASP A 137 -17.87 -3.09 4.06
CA ASP A 137 -18.46 -1.91 3.44
C ASP A 137 -18.96 -2.21 1.99
N GLY A 138 -18.94 -3.49 1.55
CA GLY A 138 -19.56 -3.99 0.33
C GLY A 138 -18.61 -4.47 -0.76
N ALA A 139 -17.30 -4.45 -0.54
CA ALA A 139 -16.38 -5.11 -1.45
C ALA A 139 -16.57 -6.64 -1.41
N ARG A 140 -16.33 -7.30 -2.53
CA ARG A 140 -16.57 -8.73 -2.65
C ARG A 140 -15.42 -9.53 -2.02
N PRO A 141 -15.71 -10.52 -1.18
CA PRO A 141 -14.65 -11.38 -0.64
C PRO A 141 -14.04 -12.24 -1.74
N LEU A 142 -12.72 -12.21 -1.87
CA LEU A 142 -11.97 -13.05 -2.80
C LEU A 142 -11.56 -14.34 -2.08
N LEU A 143 -12.37 -15.39 -2.21
CA LEU A 143 -12.09 -16.71 -1.61
C LEU A 143 -11.27 -17.60 -2.54
N SER A 144 -11.46 -17.44 -3.85
CA SER A 144 -10.71 -18.13 -4.89
C SER A 144 -10.52 -17.22 -6.09
N ILE A 145 -9.32 -17.23 -6.64
CA ILE A 145 -9.06 -16.52 -7.89
C ILE A 145 -9.83 -17.13 -9.07
N TYR A 146 -10.13 -18.43 -8.98
CA TYR A 146 -10.92 -19.14 -9.98
C TYR A 146 -12.36 -18.61 -10.05
N ASP A 147 -12.97 -18.26 -8.92
CA ASP A 147 -14.32 -17.69 -8.88
C ASP A 147 -14.38 -16.38 -9.66
N LEU A 148 -13.35 -15.53 -9.50
CA LEU A 148 -13.21 -14.30 -10.25
C LEU A 148 -13.06 -14.58 -11.76
N ILE A 149 -12.17 -15.50 -12.16
CA ILE A 149 -11.97 -15.86 -13.56
C ILE A 149 -13.28 -16.38 -14.17
N THR A 150 -14.00 -17.24 -13.48
CA THR A 150 -15.29 -17.79 -13.91
C THR A 150 -16.32 -16.68 -14.14
N GLU A 151 -16.43 -15.73 -13.24
CA GLU A 151 -17.35 -14.62 -13.38
C GLU A 151 -17.04 -13.75 -14.61
N TYR A 152 -15.77 -13.42 -14.79
CA TYR A 152 -15.36 -12.60 -15.92
C TYR A 152 -15.39 -13.35 -17.25
N SER A 153 -15.27 -14.67 -17.27
CA SER A 153 -15.49 -15.49 -18.47
C SER A 153 -16.95 -15.43 -18.94
N VAL A 154 -17.89 -15.34 -18.02
CA VAL A 154 -19.32 -15.14 -18.37
C VAL A 154 -19.57 -13.72 -18.89
N ARG A 155 -18.90 -12.71 -18.31
CA ARG A 155 -19.03 -11.32 -18.74
C ARG A 155 -18.36 -11.04 -20.08
N TYR A 156 -17.25 -11.73 -20.35
CA TYR A 156 -16.40 -11.56 -21.54
C TYR A 156 -16.09 -12.90 -22.22
N PRO A 157 -17.11 -13.62 -22.76
CA PRO A 157 -16.91 -14.96 -23.30
C PRO A 157 -15.99 -15.01 -24.52
N ASP A 158 -15.92 -13.89 -25.28
CA ASP A 158 -15.03 -13.77 -26.43
C ASP A 158 -13.57 -13.44 -26.08
N LYS A 159 -13.28 -13.16 -24.79
CA LYS A 159 -11.96 -12.74 -24.31
C LYS A 159 -11.32 -13.80 -23.39
N ILE A 160 -12.12 -14.53 -22.64
CA ILE A 160 -11.67 -15.58 -21.72
C ILE A 160 -12.28 -16.88 -22.20
N THR A 161 -11.46 -17.67 -22.90
CA THR A 161 -11.91 -18.91 -23.53
C THR A 161 -11.91 -20.09 -22.53
N PRO A 162 -12.63 -21.19 -22.83
CA PRO A 162 -12.54 -22.41 -22.02
C PRO A 162 -11.11 -22.96 -21.90
N GLU A 163 -10.27 -22.83 -22.93
CA GLU A 163 -8.88 -23.23 -22.91
C GLU A 163 -8.06 -22.38 -21.92
N ASP A 164 -8.30 -21.09 -21.86
CA ASP A 164 -7.63 -20.19 -20.94
C ASP A 164 -8.02 -20.48 -19.48
N MET A 165 -9.30 -20.79 -19.25
CA MET A 165 -9.78 -21.25 -17.94
C MET A 165 -9.13 -22.57 -17.52
N ALA A 166 -8.96 -23.52 -18.46
CA ALA A 166 -8.32 -24.79 -18.19
C ALA A 166 -6.85 -24.60 -17.78
N LYS A 167 -6.08 -23.74 -18.47
CA LYS A 167 -4.70 -23.37 -18.11
C LYS A 167 -4.62 -22.79 -16.69
N ALA A 168 -5.52 -21.87 -16.36
CA ALA A 168 -5.56 -21.28 -15.02
C ALA A 168 -5.86 -22.32 -13.93
N LEU A 169 -6.79 -23.25 -14.20
CA LEU A 169 -7.14 -24.31 -13.27
C LEU A 169 -5.99 -25.30 -13.07
N GLU A 170 -5.31 -25.69 -14.13
CA GLU A 170 -4.12 -26.53 -14.06
C GLU A 170 -3.02 -25.90 -13.19
N TYR A 171 -2.71 -24.62 -13.43
CA TYR A 171 -1.77 -23.86 -12.61
C TYR A 171 -2.16 -23.82 -11.13
N LEU A 172 -3.44 -23.58 -10.83
CA LEU A 172 -3.93 -23.53 -9.46
C LEU A 172 -3.91 -24.90 -8.78
N SER A 173 -4.16 -25.99 -9.52
CA SER A 173 -4.10 -27.36 -9.02
C SER A 173 -2.67 -27.77 -8.69
N GLY A 174 -1.72 -27.52 -9.58
CA GLY A 174 -0.30 -27.78 -9.34
C GLY A 174 0.26 -27.01 -8.14
N LYS A 175 -0.17 -25.76 -7.93
CA LYS A 175 0.19 -24.98 -6.73
C LYS A 175 -0.37 -25.59 -5.44
N ARG A 176 -1.58 -26.14 -5.47
CA ARG A 176 -2.19 -26.81 -4.30
C ARG A 176 -1.44 -28.07 -3.90
N GLU A 177 -1.00 -28.87 -4.86
CA GLU A 177 -0.20 -30.07 -4.59
C GLU A 177 1.13 -29.71 -3.94
N LEU A 178 1.87 -28.76 -4.50
CA LEU A 178 3.13 -28.27 -3.94
C LEU A 178 2.96 -27.71 -2.51
N THR A 179 1.89 -26.97 -2.23
CA THR A 179 1.62 -26.43 -0.89
C THR A 179 1.28 -27.54 0.10
N GLN A 180 0.59 -28.60 -0.33
CA GLN A 180 0.28 -29.75 0.53
C GLN A 180 1.51 -30.63 0.80
N GLU A 181 2.41 -30.76 -0.14
CA GLU A 181 3.69 -31.46 0.04
C GLU A 181 4.60 -30.70 1.01
N GLN A 182 4.72 -29.38 0.84
CA GLN A 182 5.49 -28.52 1.75
C GLN A 182 4.92 -28.48 3.18
N ALA A 183 3.60 -28.61 3.34
CA ALA A 183 2.96 -28.68 4.65
C ALA A 183 3.14 -30.04 5.35
N LYS A 184 3.47 -31.10 4.61
CA LYS A 184 3.78 -32.44 5.14
C LYS A 184 5.25 -32.63 5.51
N GLU A 185 6.15 -31.81 4.95
CA GLU A 185 7.53 -31.72 5.42
C GLU A 185 7.54 -30.86 6.67
N GLU A 186 7.83 -31.47 7.83
CA GLU A 186 8.17 -30.72 9.03
C GLU A 186 9.27 -29.70 8.69
N PRO A 187 9.24 -28.48 9.24
CA PRO A 187 10.25 -27.48 8.95
C PRO A 187 11.62 -28.03 9.36
N LYS A 188 12.35 -28.60 8.40
CA LYS A 188 13.77 -28.84 8.58
C LYS A 188 14.36 -27.48 8.88
N THR A 189 14.87 -27.33 10.08
CA THR A 189 15.65 -26.18 10.51
C THR A 189 16.75 -26.00 9.49
N VAL A 190 16.54 -25.08 8.55
CA VAL A 190 17.57 -24.71 7.61
C VAL A 190 18.59 -23.93 8.44
N GLU A 191 19.60 -24.64 8.94
CA GLU A 191 20.83 -24.01 9.37
C GLU A 191 21.34 -23.19 8.17
N ARG A 192 21.14 -21.89 8.24
CA ARG A 192 21.80 -20.98 7.29
C ARG A 192 23.29 -21.22 7.42
N PRO A 193 24.03 -21.51 6.34
CA PRO A 193 25.48 -21.56 6.42
C PRO A 193 25.91 -20.23 7.02
N HIS A 194 26.56 -20.28 8.16
CA HIS A 194 27.34 -19.16 8.66
C HIS A 194 28.50 -18.93 7.67
N GLU A 195 28.23 -18.20 6.60
CA GLU A 195 29.34 -17.49 5.95
C GLU A 195 29.87 -16.53 6.99
N SER A 196 31.11 -16.78 7.35
CA SER A 196 31.88 -15.92 8.24
C SER A 196 31.93 -14.51 7.66
N VAL A 197 30.96 -13.69 8.05
CA VAL A 197 31.02 -12.26 7.85
C VAL A 197 32.26 -11.80 8.63
N LYS A 198 33.33 -11.50 7.89
CA LYS A 198 34.43 -10.71 8.43
C LYS A 198 33.80 -9.50 9.10
N LYS A 199 34.03 -9.39 10.42
CA LYS A 199 33.71 -8.20 11.19
C LYS A 199 34.40 -7.03 10.49
N LEU A 200 33.65 -6.31 9.67
CA LEU A 200 33.95 -4.94 9.31
C LEU A 200 33.79 -4.16 10.63
N GLU A 201 34.85 -3.49 11.03
CA GLU A 201 34.79 -2.53 12.12
C GLU A 201 33.62 -1.58 11.85
N PRO A 202 32.81 -1.22 12.87
CA PRO A 202 31.70 -0.33 12.67
C PRO A 202 32.24 1.00 12.15
N GLU A 203 31.86 1.36 10.92
CA GLU A 203 32.03 2.74 10.45
C GLU A 203 31.42 3.68 11.50
N PRO A 204 32.05 4.80 11.81
CA PRO A 204 31.52 5.76 12.76
C PRO A 204 30.12 6.16 12.26
N LYS A 205 29.12 5.95 13.12
CA LYS A 205 27.74 6.40 12.86
C LYS A 205 27.82 7.86 12.40
N PRO A 206 27.17 8.24 11.29
CA PRO A 206 27.02 9.63 10.97
C PRO A 206 26.44 10.32 12.18
N GLU A 207 27.12 11.31 12.69
CA GLU A 207 26.58 12.20 13.72
C GLU A 207 25.23 12.69 13.21
N GLU A 208 24.17 12.30 13.91
CA GLU A 208 22.86 12.90 13.71
C GLU A 208 23.05 14.40 13.86
N PHE A 209 23.15 15.11 12.75
CA PHE A 209 22.93 16.54 12.72
C PHE A 209 21.50 16.76 13.20
N ARG A 210 21.34 16.91 14.52
CA ARG A 210 20.17 17.53 15.10
C ARG A 210 20.15 18.97 14.62
N VAL A 211 19.64 19.16 13.42
CA VAL A 211 19.12 20.45 13.01
C VAL A 211 17.94 20.68 13.96
N LYS A 212 18.15 21.48 15.00
CA LYS A 212 17.05 22.14 15.69
C LYS A 212 16.33 22.96 14.63
N LYS A 213 15.32 22.35 13.99
CA LYS A 213 14.32 23.11 13.25
C LYS A 213 13.71 24.05 14.28
N LEU A 214 14.03 25.31 14.17
CA LEU A 214 13.21 26.38 14.72
C LEU A 214 11.88 26.25 13.99
N VAL A 215 10.92 25.55 14.62
CA VAL A 215 9.55 25.45 14.11
C VAL A 215 8.98 26.85 14.29
N SER A 216 8.96 27.62 13.22
CA SER A 216 8.23 28.88 13.19
C SER A 216 6.74 28.54 13.28
N ILE A 217 6.09 28.96 14.35
CA ILE A 217 4.65 28.76 14.57
C ILE A 217 3.91 29.39 13.37
N PRO A 218 3.08 28.64 12.62
CA PRO A 218 2.35 29.18 11.48
C PRO A 218 1.48 30.38 11.87
N VAL A 219 1.39 31.39 10.99
CA VAL A 219 0.69 32.64 11.23
C VAL A 219 -0.84 32.50 11.37
N GLY A 220 -1.40 31.29 11.07
CA GLY A 220 -2.83 31.00 11.06
C GLY A 220 -3.41 30.38 12.34
N LEU A 221 -2.58 30.00 13.33
CA LEU A 221 -3.05 29.33 14.55
C LEU A 221 -3.81 30.26 15.48
N SER A 222 -4.88 29.72 16.09
CA SER A 222 -5.62 30.44 17.16
C SER A 222 -4.72 30.70 18.36
N GLU A 223 -5.00 31.76 19.09
CA GLU A 223 -4.26 32.12 20.30
C GLU A 223 -4.30 31.03 21.38
N LYS A 224 -5.37 30.23 21.41
CA LYS A 224 -5.51 29.06 22.29
C LYS A 224 -4.59 27.95 21.88
N ALA A 225 -4.53 27.60 20.59
CA ALA A 225 -3.65 26.56 20.05
C ALA A 225 -2.18 26.90 20.29
N LYS A 226 -1.77 28.15 20.11
CA LYS A 226 -0.41 28.64 20.43
C LYS A 226 -0.05 28.41 21.89
N LYS A 227 -0.91 28.84 22.82
CA LYS A 227 -0.67 28.67 24.26
C LYS A 227 -0.59 27.21 24.68
N ILE A 228 -1.46 26.39 24.11
CA ILE A 228 -1.44 24.94 24.35
C ILE A 228 -0.14 24.32 23.80
N TYR A 229 0.25 24.64 22.58
CA TYR A 229 1.50 24.17 21.99
C TYR A 229 2.72 24.57 22.82
N GLU A 230 2.80 25.81 23.29
CA GLU A 230 3.89 26.28 24.15
C GLU A 230 3.95 25.56 25.50
N SER A 231 2.80 25.20 26.08
CA SER A 231 2.69 24.46 27.34
C SER A 231 3.09 23.00 27.29
N MET A 232 3.13 22.42 26.10
CA MET A 232 3.52 21.01 25.89
C MET A 232 5.04 20.87 25.94
N GLY A 233 5.52 19.85 26.65
CA GLY A 233 6.90 19.40 26.62
C GLY A 233 7.17 18.39 25.48
N GLU A 234 8.32 17.70 25.56
CA GLU A 234 8.68 16.64 24.61
C GLU A 234 7.98 15.29 24.90
N GLU A 235 7.42 15.12 26.09
CA GLU A 235 6.73 13.91 26.50
C GLU A 235 5.26 13.90 26.04
N PRO A 236 4.72 12.73 25.67
CA PRO A 236 3.32 12.60 25.28
C PRO A 236 2.38 12.85 26.48
N LEU A 237 1.41 13.75 26.32
CA LEU A 237 0.45 14.14 27.36
C LEU A 237 -0.99 13.79 26.95
N PHE A 238 -1.84 13.47 27.94
CA PHE A 238 -3.28 13.36 27.73
C PHE A 238 -3.94 14.75 27.59
N ALA A 239 -5.08 14.83 26.91
CA ALA A 239 -5.84 16.08 26.79
C ALA A 239 -6.20 16.69 28.16
N ASP A 240 -6.53 15.84 29.16
CA ASP A 240 -6.85 16.28 30.51
C ASP A 240 -5.64 16.87 31.25
N GLU A 241 -4.45 16.33 31.02
CA GLU A 241 -3.19 16.85 31.58
C GLU A 241 -2.85 18.21 30.99
N ILE A 242 -3.11 18.37 29.69
CA ILE A 242 -2.92 19.64 28.99
C ILE A 242 -3.95 20.68 29.48
N ALA A 243 -5.21 20.26 29.68
CA ALA A 243 -6.25 21.08 30.26
C ALA A 243 -5.87 21.58 31.65
N ALA A 244 -5.35 20.69 32.52
CA ALA A 244 -4.88 21.04 33.86
C ALA A 244 -3.70 22.04 33.85
N LYS A 245 -2.79 21.90 32.87
CA LYS A 245 -1.62 22.79 32.72
C LYS A 245 -1.99 24.17 32.18
N THR A 246 -2.94 24.21 31.26
CA THR A 246 -3.29 25.47 30.55
C THR A 246 -4.48 26.22 31.14
N GLY A 247 -5.28 25.54 31.99
CA GLY A 247 -6.51 26.07 32.54
C GLY A 247 -7.68 26.17 31.56
N PHE A 248 -7.53 25.62 30.35
CA PHE A 248 -8.60 25.54 29.35
C PHE A 248 -9.54 24.38 29.62
N ALA A 249 -10.77 24.49 29.16
CA ALA A 249 -11.73 23.39 29.26
C ALA A 249 -11.32 22.24 28.36
N PRO A 250 -11.60 20.96 28.71
CA PRO A 250 -11.18 19.79 27.93
C PRO A 250 -11.58 19.84 26.46
N TRP A 251 -12.77 20.34 26.14
CA TRP A 251 -13.23 20.48 24.75
C TRP A 251 -12.46 21.55 23.96
N GLU A 252 -11.97 22.61 24.61
CA GLU A 252 -11.13 23.64 24.00
C GLU A 252 -9.74 23.06 23.66
N VAL A 253 -9.21 22.23 24.55
CA VAL A 253 -7.95 21.53 24.33
C VAL A 253 -8.07 20.59 23.14
N VAL A 254 -9.11 19.76 23.08
CA VAL A 254 -9.33 18.82 21.95
C VAL A 254 -9.47 19.56 20.63
N SER A 255 -10.24 20.66 20.60
CA SER A 255 -10.39 21.49 19.39
C SER A 255 -9.05 22.08 18.93
N SER A 256 -8.27 22.63 19.87
CA SER A 256 -6.96 23.20 19.56
C SER A 256 -5.93 22.13 19.16
N MET A 257 -6.03 20.90 19.72
CA MET A 257 -5.19 19.77 19.29
C MET A 257 -5.47 19.37 17.85
N THR A 258 -6.73 19.35 17.43
CA THR A 258 -7.09 19.10 16.03
C THR A 258 -6.50 20.17 15.10
N GLU A 259 -6.52 21.44 15.51
CA GLU A 259 -5.89 22.52 14.76
C GLU A 259 -4.38 22.32 14.64
N LEU A 260 -3.71 21.94 15.72
CA LEU A 260 -2.26 21.66 15.75
C LEU A 260 -1.89 20.39 14.97
N GLU A 261 -2.75 19.39 14.94
CA GLU A 261 -2.57 18.18 14.10
C GLU A 261 -2.67 18.50 12.60
N LEU A 262 -3.58 19.38 12.21
CA LEU A 262 -3.74 19.83 10.82
C LEU A 262 -2.53 20.62 10.31
N GLU A 263 -1.81 21.28 11.20
CA GLU A 263 -0.57 22.02 10.89
C GLU A 263 0.70 21.19 11.10
N ASP A 264 0.58 19.88 11.32
CA ASP A 264 1.70 18.95 11.54
C ASP A 264 2.63 19.36 12.72
N LEU A 265 2.09 20.01 13.74
CA LEU A 265 2.84 20.45 14.92
C LEU A 265 2.77 19.45 16.07
N VAL A 266 1.72 18.64 16.12
CA VAL A 266 1.54 17.59 17.12
C VAL A 266 1.01 16.31 16.44
N CYS A 267 1.25 15.16 17.06
CA CYS A 267 0.68 13.88 16.62
C CYS A 267 -0.03 13.18 17.77
N LEU A 268 -1.10 12.46 17.44
CA LEU A 268 -1.79 11.58 18.36
C LEU A 268 -1.04 10.24 18.44
N CYS A 269 -0.53 9.92 19.63
CA CYS A 269 0.17 8.69 19.93
C CYS A 269 -0.78 7.58 20.45
N ALA A 270 -0.28 6.36 20.55
CA ALA A 270 -1.00 5.25 21.17
C ALA A 270 -1.49 5.61 22.58
N GLY A 271 -2.74 5.26 22.92
CA GLY A 271 -3.36 5.57 24.21
C GLY A 271 -3.96 6.97 24.30
N LYS A 272 -4.24 7.63 23.16
CA LYS A 272 -4.84 8.98 23.09
C LYS A 272 -3.99 10.09 23.74
N ARG A 273 -2.68 9.99 23.64
CA ARG A 273 -1.73 11.03 24.08
C ARG A 273 -1.27 11.87 22.89
N TYR A 274 -1.04 13.15 23.12
CA TYR A 274 -0.53 14.10 22.14
C TYR A 274 0.94 14.38 22.38
N LYS A 275 1.73 14.43 21.31
CA LYS A 275 3.17 14.72 21.34
C LYS A 275 3.52 15.75 20.28
N LYS A 276 4.44 16.67 20.59
CA LYS A 276 5.07 17.56 19.60
C LYS A 276 5.87 16.77 18.58
N ILE A 277 5.79 17.19 17.32
CA ILE A 277 6.56 16.62 16.21
C ILE A 277 7.91 17.30 16.07
#